data_e2adc18f879b6c4a51497a016ad1b8d3
#
_entry.id   e2adc18f879b6c4a51497a016ad1b8d3
#
_cell.length_a   1.000
_cell.length_b   1.000
_cell.length_c   1.000
_cell.angle_alpha   90.00
_cell.angle_beta   90.00
_cell.angle_gamma   90.00
#
_symmetry.space_group_name_H-M   'P 1'
#
loop_
_entity.id
_entity.type
_entity.pdbx_description
1 polymer ?
#
loop_
_entity_poly.entity_id
_entity_poly.type
_entity_poly.pdbx_seq_one_letter_code
_entity_poly.pdbx_strand_id
1 'polypeptide(L)'
;LNNGTHFVDMLRWGLGVDYPTKVDSIGGRYRFQDDWQTPDTQLITFQFGDEASFSWEGRSCNTMPVDGYGVGTAFYGDTGTLFIGGGNEYKIADIKGKTIKEVKSDLKFETGNLLNPSEKLDSFHFRNWFDAIRKGTKLNSGIVDACISTQLVQLGNIAQRVGHSLQIDPGSGRILNDLEANKLWGREYEKGWEIRV
;
A
#
# COMPACT_ATOMS: atom_id res chain seq x y z
N LEU A 1 -0.88 -9.36 -1.72
CA LEU A 1 -0.49 -8.04 -1.15
C LEU A 1 -0.29 -8.09 0.37
N ASN A 2 0.61 -8.93 0.85
CA ASN A 2 1.01 -8.87 2.26
C ASN A 2 1.74 -7.53 2.50
N ASN A 3 1.39 -6.80 3.57
CA ASN A 3 1.92 -5.46 3.89
C ASN A 3 1.71 -4.36 2.81
N GLY A 4 1.08 -4.68 1.69
CA GLY A 4 0.85 -3.71 0.61
C GLY A 4 0.05 -2.49 1.03
N THR A 5 -0.88 -2.65 1.96
CA THR A 5 -1.73 -1.56 2.47
C THR A 5 -0.90 -0.41 3.04
N HIS A 6 0.17 -0.69 3.79
CA HIS A 6 1.01 0.34 4.40
C HIS A 6 1.72 1.22 3.35
N PHE A 7 2.23 0.61 2.29
CA PHE A 7 2.98 1.32 1.26
C PHE A 7 2.05 2.00 0.25
N VAL A 8 0.93 1.38 -0.09
CA VAL A 8 -0.11 1.99 -0.94
C VAL A 8 -0.71 3.22 -0.24
N ASP A 9 -0.96 3.15 1.06
CA ASP A 9 -1.42 4.28 1.86
C ASP A 9 -0.42 5.45 1.83
N MET A 10 0.86 5.16 2.04
CA MET A 10 1.93 6.15 1.99
C MET A 10 2.08 6.76 0.59
N LEU A 11 2.01 5.96 -0.49
CA LEU A 11 2.06 6.43 -1.87
C LEU A 11 0.88 7.34 -2.19
N ARG A 12 -0.33 6.91 -1.84
CA ARG A 12 -1.56 7.68 -2.03
C ARG A 12 -1.49 9.02 -1.29
N TRP A 13 -1.09 9.00 -0.01
CA TRP A 13 -0.92 10.20 0.79
C TRP A 13 0.13 11.16 0.20
N GLY A 14 1.29 10.65 -0.19
CA GLY A 14 2.38 11.46 -0.73
C GLY A 14 2.09 12.07 -2.09
N LEU A 15 1.31 11.40 -2.93
CA LEU A 15 0.85 11.91 -4.23
C LEU A 15 -0.42 12.76 -4.14
N GLY A 16 -1.15 12.71 -3.02
CA GLY A 16 -2.41 13.43 -2.85
C GLY A 16 -3.55 12.89 -3.74
N VAL A 17 -3.57 11.58 -3.98
CA VAL A 17 -4.53 10.91 -4.87
C VAL A 17 -5.48 9.99 -4.12
N ASP A 18 -6.68 9.78 -4.65
CA ASP A 18 -7.67 8.88 -4.08
C ASP A 18 -7.82 7.61 -4.93
N TYR A 19 -8.64 7.62 -5.97
CA TYR A 19 -8.88 6.45 -6.80
C TYR A 19 -8.17 6.54 -8.15
N PRO A 20 -7.56 5.44 -8.61
CA PRO A 20 -6.94 5.40 -9.94
C PRO A 20 -8.00 5.39 -11.05
N THR A 21 -7.58 5.68 -12.28
CA THR A 21 -8.37 5.44 -13.49
C THR A 21 -8.14 4.05 -14.05
N LYS A 22 -6.99 3.45 -13.75
CA LYS A 22 -6.61 2.12 -14.25
C LYS A 22 -5.75 1.38 -13.24
N VAL A 23 -5.96 0.07 -13.16
CA VAL A 23 -5.14 -0.85 -12.34
C VAL A 23 -4.74 -2.05 -13.19
N ASP A 24 -3.45 -2.36 -13.19
CA ASP A 24 -2.88 -3.56 -13.79
C ASP A 24 -2.17 -4.39 -12.73
N SER A 25 -2.21 -5.71 -12.84
CA SER A 25 -1.49 -6.61 -11.95
C SER A 25 -0.94 -7.81 -12.69
N ILE A 26 0.30 -8.14 -12.37
CA ILE A 26 0.97 -9.35 -12.87
C ILE A 26 1.71 -10.02 -11.72
N GLY A 27 1.69 -11.34 -11.69
CA GLY A 27 2.38 -12.11 -10.67
C GLY A 27 1.86 -13.54 -10.57
N GLY A 28 2.37 -14.28 -9.61
CA GLY A 28 1.99 -15.67 -9.42
C GLY A 28 2.70 -16.31 -8.23
N ARG A 29 2.48 -17.59 -8.10
CA ARG A 29 3.20 -18.46 -7.17
C ARG A 29 4.32 -19.14 -7.94
N TYR A 30 5.51 -18.57 -7.88
CA TYR A 30 6.65 -19.03 -8.65
C TYR A 30 7.66 -19.82 -7.80
N ARG A 31 7.69 -19.57 -6.50
CA ARG A 31 8.66 -20.14 -5.59
C ARG A 31 8.06 -21.27 -4.75
N PHE A 32 6.90 -21.05 -4.16
CA PHE A 32 6.31 -21.94 -3.17
C PHE A 32 5.16 -22.77 -3.75
N GLN A 33 5.12 -24.05 -3.39
CA GLN A 33 4.02 -24.97 -3.67
C GLN A 33 3.40 -25.36 -2.34
N ASP A 34 2.38 -24.61 -1.94
CA ASP A 34 1.65 -24.77 -0.69
C ASP A 34 0.17 -24.40 -0.89
N ASP A 35 -0.63 -24.39 0.17
CA ASP A 35 -2.06 -24.11 0.12
C ASP A 35 -2.41 -22.62 -0.02
N TRP A 36 -1.44 -21.72 -0.03
CA TRP A 36 -1.67 -20.29 -0.19
C TRP A 36 -2.10 -19.96 -1.61
N GLN A 37 -3.21 -19.23 -1.72
CA GLN A 37 -3.78 -18.82 -3.01
C GLN A 37 -3.28 -17.45 -3.50
N THR A 38 -2.60 -16.70 -2.63
CA THR A 38 -2.07 -15.38 -2.98
C THR A 38 -0.70 -15.48 -3.63
N PRO A 39 -0.37 -14.61 -4.59
CA PRO A 39 0.95 -14.56 -5.22
C PRO A 39 2.09 -14.43 -4.19
N ASP A 40 3.20 -15.12 -4.41
CA ASP A 40 4.46 -14.88 -3.71
C ASP A 40 5.30 -13.80 -4.38
N THR A 41 5.00 -13.50 -5.64
CA THR A 41 5.62 -12.45 -6.43
C THR A 41 4.52 -11.71 -7.19
N GLN A 42 4.40 -10.40 -7.00
CA GLN A 42 3.36 -9.59 -7.61
C GLN A 42 3.85 -8.16 -7.87
N LEU A 43 3.55 -7.64 -9.05
CA LEU A 43 3.70 -6.25 -9.41
C LEU A 43 2.30 -5.69 -9.73
N ILE A 44 1.96 -4.56 -9.14
CA ILE A 44 0.72 -3.84 -9.42
C ILE A 44 1.06 -2.42 -9.82
N THR A 45 0.37 -1.89 -10.82
CA THR A 45 0.46 -0.50 -11.21
C THR A 45 -0.89 0.17 -11.10
N PHE A 46 -0.87 1.43 -10.65
CA PHE A 46 -2.03 2.29 -10.50
C PHE A 46 -1.78 3.57 -11.29
N GLN A 47 -2.67 3.90 -12.19
CA GLN A 47 -2.62 5.13 -12.98
C GLN A 47 -3.72 6.09 -12.51
N PHE A 48 -3.37 7.35 -12.29
CA PHE A 48 -4.28 8.41 -11.84
C PHE A 48 -4.37 9.48 -12.94
N GLY A 49 -5.20 9.20 -13.94
CA GLY A 49 -5.27 10.03 -15.13
C GLY A 49 -3.91 10.14 -15.84
N ASP A 50 -3.57 11.35 -16.25
CA ASP A 50 -2.27 11.68 -16.86
C ASP A 50 -1.31 12.37 -15.85
N GLU A 51 -1.73 12.51 -14.59
CA GLU A 51 -1.01 13.31 -13.59
C GLU A 51 -0.02 12.49 -12.77
N ALA A 52 -0.38 11.27 -12.40
CA ALA A 52 0.45 10.44 -11.53
C ALA A 52 0.25 8.95 -11.78
N SER A 53 1.25 8.18 -11.43
CA SER A 53 1.17 6.73 -11.34
C SER A 53 2.09 6.22 -10.25
N PHE A 54 1.76 5.07 -9.70
CA PHE A 54 2.71 4.33 -8.86
C PHE A 54 2.63 2.83 -9.12
N SER A 55 3.69 2.13 -8.75
CA SER A 55 3.73 0.68 -8.71
C SER A 55 4.02 0.18 -7.30
N TRP A 56 3.45 -0.97 -6.99
CA TRP A 56 3.80 -1.76 -5.81
C TRP A 56 4.37 -3.10 -6.26
N GLU A 57 5.53 -3.46 -5.73
CA GLU A 57 6.17 -4.73 -5.96
C GLU A 57 6.27 -5.51 -4.65
N GLY A 58 5.81 -6.76 -4.64
CA GLY A 58 5.94 -7.69 -3.54
C GLY A 58 6.66 -8.96 -3.95
N ARG A 59 7.70 -9.33 -3.20
CA ARG A 59 8.51 -10.54 -3.41
C ARG A 59 8.71 -11.27 -2.09
N SER A 60 7.69 -12.03 -1.66
CA SER A 60 7.77 -12.78 -0.39
C SER A 60 8.83 -13.87 -0.40
N CYS A 61 9.31 -14.25 -1.58
CA CYS A 61 10.28 -15.30 -1.78
C CYS A 61 11.74 -14.83 -1.84
N ASN A 62 11.98 -13.51 -1.83
CA ASN A 62 13.31 -12.94 -2.00
C ASN A 62 13.47 -11.67 -1.17
N THR A 63 14.48 -11.66 -0.30
CA THR A 63 14.75 -10.53 0.61
C THR A 63 15.78 -9.55 0.06
N MET A 64 16.19 -9.68 -1.22
CA MET A 64 17.14 -8.75 -1.83
C MET A 64 16.58 -7.32 -1.80
N PRO A 65 17.28 -6.37 -1.18
CA PRO A 65 16.80 -4.99 -1.11
C PRO A 65 16.80 -4.32 -2.48
N VAL A 66 15.88 -3.36 -2.65
CA VAL A 66 15.86 -2.45 -3.79
C VAL A 66 16.31 -1.08 -3.28
N ASP A 67 17.28 -0.46 -3.96
CA ASP A 67 17.87 0.82 -3.57
C ASP A 67 18.39 0.86 -2.11
N GLY A 68 18.79 -0.29 -1.58
CA GLY A 68 19.28 -0.44 -0.21
C GLY A 68 18.18 -0.64 0.85
N TYR A 69 16.91 -0.69 0.45
CA TYR A 69 15.78 -0.90 1.35
C TYR A 69 15.13 -2.27 1.11
N GLY A 70 14.94 -3.04 2.18
CA GLY A 70 14.18 -4.30 2.12
C GLY A 70 12.68 -4.07 1.95
N VAL A 71 12.18 -2.95 2.49
CA VAL A 71 10.83 -2.42 2.32
C VAL A 71 10.89 -0.89 2.33
N GLY A 72 10.01 -0.23 1.60
CA GLY A 72 9.98 1.22 1.54
C GLY A 72 9.20 1.76 0.35
N THR A 73 9.25 3.07 0.20
CA THR A 73 8.56 3.82 -0.84
C THR A 73 9.52 4.84 -1.46
N ALA A 74 9.49 4.98 -2.78
CA ALA A 74 10.24 5.99 -3.51
C ALA A 74 9.28 6.93 -4.26
N PHE A 75 9.54 8.24 -4.15
CA PHE A 75 8.86 9.28 -4.91
C PHE A 75 9.85 9.92 -5.86
N TYR A 76 9.60 9.81 -7.15
CA TYR A 76 10.41 10.39 -8.21
C TYR A 76 9.78 11.69 -8.69
N GLY A 77 10.42 12.80 -8.41
CA GLY A 77 9.97 14.14 -8.81
C GLY A 77 10.96 14.80 -9.78
N ASP A 78 10.59 15.96 -10.31
CA ASP A 78 11.35 16.70 -11.33
C ASP A 78 12.74 17.15 -10.85
N THR A 79 12.89 17.38 -9.55
CA THR A 79 14.13 17.91 -8.95
C THR A 79 14.93 16.88 -8.17
N GLY A 80 14.36 15.68 -7.94
CA GLY A 80 15.03 14.63 -7.18
C GLY A 80 14.09 13.51 -6.74
N THR A 81 14.62 12.66 -5.89
CA THR A 81 13.92 11.47 -5.39
C THR A 81 13.90 11.47 -3.86
N LEU A 82 12.74 11.17 -3.29
CA LEU A 82 12.57 10.88 -1.86
C LEU A 82 12.41 9.39 -1.66
N PHE A 83 13.28 8.77 -0.87
CA PHE A 83 13.15 7.39 -0.40
C PHE A 83 12.73 7.39 1.06
N ILE A 84 11.71 6.62 1.41
CA ILE A 84 11.26 6.41 2.79
C ILE A 84 11.32 4.91 3.05
N GLY A 85 12.06 4.50 4.08
CA GLY A 85 12.19 3.10 4.50
C GLY A 85 10.99 2.60 5.32
N GLY A 86 11.12 1.41 5.88
CA GLY A 86 10.08 0.79 6.71
C GLY A 86 10.01 1.33 8.15
N GLY A 87 10.97 2.18 8.55
CA GLY A 87 11.01 2.84 9.85
C GLY A 87 10.74 4.34 9.74
N ASN A 88 11.54 5.13 10.44
CA ASN A 88 11.49 6.60 10.38
C ASN A 88 12.67 7.20 9.58
N GLU A 89 13.39 6.38 8.83
CA GLU A 89 14.47 6.79 7.96
C GLU A 89 13.96 7.30 6.61
N TYR A 90 14.68 8.27 6.06
CA TYR A 90 14.47 8.73 4.70
C TYR A 90 15.75 9.27 4.06
N LYS A 91 15.81 9.24 2.74
CA LYS A 91 16.89 9.79 1.94
C LYS A 91 16.33 10.65 0.81
N ILE A 92 16.91 11.83 0.62
CA ILE A 92 16.63 12.71 -0.51
C ILE A 92 17.88 12.73 -1.40
N ALA A 93 17.70 12.47 -2.67
CA ALA A 93 18.74 12.55 -3.69
C ALA A 93 18.32 13.51 -4.80
N ASP A 94 19.30 14.14 -5.47
CA ASP A 94 19.03 14.88 -6.71
C ASP A 94 18.72 13.96 -7.89
N ILE A 95 18.40 14.53 -9.05
CA ILE A 95 18.09 13.79 -10.27
C ILE A 95 19.26 12.94 -10.79
N LYS A 96 20.49 13.16 -10.31
CA LYS A 96 21.70 12.40 -10.65
C LYS A 96 22.02 11.32 -9.60
N GLY A 97 21.18 11.17 -8.60
CA GLY A 97 21.34 10.19 -7.52
C GLY A 97 22.30 10.63 -6.40
N LYS A 98 22.80 11.88 -6.42
CA LYS A 98 23.63 12.41 -5.33
C LYS A 98 22.77 12.68 -4.11
N THR A 99 23.14 12.11 -2.97
CA THR A 99 22.44 12.33 -1.70
C THR A 99 22.54 13.80 -1.28
N ILE A 100 21.39 14.44 -1.08
CA ILE A 100 21.23 15.80 -0.56
C ILE A 100 21.03 15.75 0.95
N LYS A 101 20.20 14.82 1.41
CA LYS A 101 19.89 14.64 2.82
C LYS A 101 19.60 13.18 3.12
N GLU A 102 20.07 12.73 4.27
CA GLU A 102 19.78 11.40 4.78
C GLU A 102 19.47 11.49 6.28
N VAL A 103 18.39 10.85 6.69
CA VAL A 103 18.03 10.65 8.09
C VAL A 103 17.99 9.15 8.32
N LYS A 104 18.83 8.66 9.21
CA LYS A 104 18.88 7.24 9.58
C LYS A 104 17.87 6.96 10.68
N SER A 105 17.30 5.75 10.67
CA SER A 105 16.41 5.32 11.71
C SER A 105 17.12 5.35 13.08
N ASP A 106 16.47 5.95 14.07
CA ASP A 106 16.84 5.85 15.48
C ASP A 106 16.01 4.78 16.22
N LEU A 107 15.13 4.10 15.50
CA LEU A 107 14.33 3.00 16.03
C LEU A 107 15.25 1.81 16.31
N LYS A 108 15.40 1.47 17.58
CA LYS A 108 16.09 0.25 17.97
C LYS A 108 15.06 -0.87 18.04
N PHE A 109 15.20 -1.83 17.14
CA PHE A 109 14.45 -3.09 17.24
C PHE A 109 15.11 -3.93 18.32
N GLU A 110 14.40 -4.16 19.41
CA GLU A 110 14.84 -5.16 20.41
C GLU A 110 14.68 -6.55 19.77
N THR A 111 15.81 -7.19 19.52
CA THR A 111 15.88 -8.52 18.88
C THR A 111 15.14 -9.62 19.65
N GLY A 112 14.77 -9.39 20.91
CA GLY A 112 13.97 -10.30 21.75
C GLY A 112 12.46 -10.06 21.70
N ASN A 113 12.00 -8.93 21.16
CA ASN A 113 10.57 -8.61 21.07
C ASN A 113 10.04 -8.86 19.66
N LEU A 114 9.72 -10.11 19.37
CA LEU A 114 9.13 -10.53 18.10
C LEU A 114 7.68 -10.06 17.92
N LEU A 115 7.02 -9.61 18.99
CA LEU A 115 5.60 -9.23 18.98
C LEU A 115 5.38 -7.76 18.67
N ASN A 116 6.35 -6.89 18.93
CA ASN A 116 6.21 -5.46 18.68
C ASN A 116 7.54 -4.80 18.29
N PRO A 117 8.05 -5.02 17.08
CA PRO A 117 9.28 -4.38 16.60
C PRO A 117 9.12 -2.87 16.36
N SER A 118 7.91 -2.33 16.35
CA SER A 118 7.59 -0.92 16.05
C SER A 118 6.94 -0.18 17.24
N GLU A 119 7.27 -0.55 18.47
CA GLU A 119 6.67 -0.04 19.69
C GLU A 119 6.50 1.49 19.73
N LYS A 120 7.52 2.26 19.27
CA LYS A 120 7.42 3.71 19.21
C LYS A 120 6.36 4.20 18.22
N LEU A 121 6.24 3.56 17.05
CA LEU A 121 5.24 3.93 16.02
C LEU A 121 3.83 3.67 16.53
N ASP A 122 3.62 2.54 17.18
CA ASP A 122 2.34 2.21 17.81
C ASP A 122 1.96 3.22 18.90
N SER A 123 2.92 3.65 19.71
CA SER A 123 2.71 4.67 20.74
C SER A 123 2.25 6.00 20.15
N PHE A 124 2.81 6.44 19.03
CA PHE A 124 2.36 7.64 18.32
C PHE A 124 0.96 7.48 17.75
N HIS A 125 0.65 6.31 17.18
CA HIS A 125 -0.65 6.02 16.61
C HIS A 125 -1.74 6.02 17.71
N PHE A 126 -1.53 5.31 18.81
CA PHE A 126 -2.46 5.31 19.94
C PHE A 126 -2.61 6.70 20.57
N ARG A 127 -1.54 7.47 20.70
CA ARG A 127 -1.62 8.85 21.19
C ARG A 127 -2.52 9.70 20.31
N ASN A 128 -2.36 9.66 18.99
CA ASN A 128 -3.22 10.38 18.06
C ASN A 128 -4.70 9.96 18.21
N TRP A 129 -4.97 8.67 18.36
CA TRP A 129 -6.32 8.17 18.58
C TRP A 129 -6.92 8.68 19.90
N PHE A 130 -6.18 8.60 21.02
CA PHE A 130 -6.65 9.12 22.31
C PHE A 130 -6.82 10.64 22.29
N ASP A 131 -5.96 11.37 21.63
CA ASP A 131 -6.07 12.82 21.48
C ASP A 131 -7.28 13.19 20.61
N ALA A 132 -7.61 12.41 19.57
CA ALA A 132 -8.83 12.58 18.80
C ALA A 132 -10.09 12.44 19.66
N ILE A 133 -10.14 11.39 20.53
CA ILE A 133 -11.28 11.17 21.43
C ILE A 133 -11.38 12.26 22.49
N ARG A 134 -10.27 12.68 23.10
CA ARG A 134 -10.28 13.58 24.26
C ARG A 134 -10.28 15.07 23.91
N LYS A 135 -9.68 15.43 22.77
CA LYS A 135 -9.38 16.81 22.38
C LYS A 135 -9.99 17.20 21.04
N GLY A 136 -10.61 16.24 20.30
CA GLY A 136 -11.09 16.49 18.94
C GLY A 136 -9.98 16.67 17.92
N THR A 137 -8.75 16.20 18.18
CA THR A 137 -7.64 16.28 17.24
C THR A 137 -7.93 15.45 15.99
N LYS A 138 -7.53 15.93 14.81
CA LYS A 138 -7.67 15.18 13.56
C LYS A 138 -6.92 13.85 13.65
N LEU A 139 -7.57 12.76 13.22
CA LEU A 139 -6.91 11.47 13.04
C LEU A 139 -5.93 11.52 11.86
N ASN A 140 -4.75 10.96 12.03
CA ASN A 140 -3.77 10.82 10.96
C ASN A 140 -4.22 9.78 9.92
N SER A 141 -4.98 8.77 10.37
CA SER A 141 -5.60 7.76 9.50
C SER A 141 -7.08 7.66 9.84
N GLY A 142 -7.91 8.44 9.13
CA GLY A 142 -9.36 8.37 9.24
C GLY A 142 -9.90 7.14 8.51
N ILE A 143 -11.10 6.67 8.92
CA ILE A 143 -11.69 5.44 8.34
C ILE A 143 -11.91 5.57 6.84
N VAL A 144 -12.28 6.74 6.32
CA VAL A 144 -12.50 6.95 4.89
C VAL A 144 -11.19 6.78 4.11
N ASP A 145 -10.10 7.44 4.56
CA ASP A 145 -8.77 7.31 3.95
C ASP A 145 -8.27 5.86 3.99
N ALA A 146 -8.41 5.20 5.13
CA ALA A 146 -8.02 3.80 5.30
C ALA A 146 -8.81 2.86 4.38
N CYS A 147 -10.11 3.12 4.18
CA CYS A 147 -10.94 2.35 3.25
C CYS A 147 -10.47 2.53 1.81
N ILE A 148 -10.13 3.75 1.37
CA ILE A 148 -9.63 4.00 0.01
C ILE A 148 -8.32 3.22 -0.19
N SER A 149 -7.35 3.35 0.71
CA SER A 149 -6.07 2.64 0.60
C SER A 149 -6.24 1.12 0.57
N THR A 150 -7.15 0.58 1.41
CA THR A 150 -7.47 -0.85 1.41
C THR A 150 -8.14 -1.28 0.11
N GLN A 151 -9.02 -0.44 -0.45
CA GLN A 151 -9.70 -0.71 -1.71
C GLN A 151 -8.72 -0.78 -2.88
N LEU A 152 -7.70 0.10 -2.94
CA LEU A 152 -6.66 0.01 -3.97
C LEU A 152 -5.94 -1.35 -3.92
N VAL A 153 -5.61 -1.82 -2.72
CA VAL A 153 -5.02 -3.16 -2.52
C VAL A 153 -5.94 -4.26 -3.06
N GLN A 154 -7.25 -4.17 -2.81
CA GLN A 154 -8.21 -5.15 -3.33
C GLN A 154 -8.35 -5.07 -4.85
N LEU A 155 -8.35 -3.87 -5.45
CA LEU A 155 -8.36 -3.71 -6.91
C LEU A 155 -7.16 -4.41 -7.55
N GLY A 156 -5.96 -4.29 -6.96
CA GLY A 156 -4.78 -5.03 -7.42
C GLY A 156 -4.95 -6.56 -7.33
N ASN A 157 -5.59 -7.06 -6.28
CA ASN A 157 -5.91 -8.49 -6.15
C ASN A 157 -6.96 -8.94 -7.17
N ILE A 158 -7.97 -8.12 -7.46
CA ILE A 158 -8.99 -8.42 -8.46
C ILE A 158 -8.35 -8.46 -9.84
N ALA A 159 -7.56 -7.44 -10.22
CA ALA A 159 -6.84 -7.41 -11.50
C ALA A 159 -5.98 -8.67 -11.70
N GLN A 160 -5.28 -9.11 -10.64
CA GLN A 160 -4.49 -10.35 -10.66
C GLN A 160 -5.35 -11.59 -10.93
N ARG A 161 -6.53 -11.68 -10.33
CA ARG A 161 -7.41 -12.86 -10.45
C ARG A 161 -8.10 -12.94 -11.79
N VAL A 162 -8.54 -11.80 -12.36
CA VAL A 162 -9.16 -11.77 -13.68
C VAL A 162 -8.13 -11.80 -14.81
N GLY A 163 -6.88 -11.47 -14.55
CA GLY A 163 -5.77 -11.55 -15.51
C GLY A 163 -5.77 -10.45 -16.57
N HIS A 164 -6.48 -9.35 -16.35
CA HIS A 164 -6.50 -8.19 -17.24
C HIS A 164 -6.62 -6.87 -16.47
N SER A 165 -6.38 -5.75 -17.19
CA SER A 165 -6.49 -4.39 -16.65
C SER A 165 -7.90 -4.05 -16.24
N LEU A 166 -8.04 -3.38 -15.10
CA LEU A 166 -9.32 -2.82 -14.64
C LEU A 166 -9.39 -1.34 -14.99
N GLN A 167 -10.54 -0.92 -15.53
CA GLN A 167 -10.90 0.49 -15.65
C GLN A 167 -11.72 0.90 -14.42
N ILE A 168 -11.34 1.99 -13.80
CA ILE A 168 -11.91 2.41 -12.51
C ILE A 168 -12.52 3.80 -12.67
N ASP A 169 -13.67 4.01 -12.06
CA ASP A 169 -14.26 5.34 -11.90
C ASP A 169 -13.48 6.11 -10.82
N PRO A 170 -12.77 7.19 -11.16
CA PRO A 170 -11.95 7.94 -10.21
C PRO A 170 -12.77 8.67 -9.14
N GLY A 171 -14.07 8.84 -9.33
CA GLY A 171 -14.94 9.47 -8.35
C GLY A 171 -15.44 8.53 -7.25
N SER A 172 -15.59 7.24 -7.55
CA SER A 172 -16.16 6.25 -6.62
C SER A 172 -15.26 5.05 -6.35
N GLY A 173 -14.19 4.87 -7.11
CA GLY A 173 -13.33 3.70 -7.05
C GLY A 173 -13.96 2.41 -7.60
N ARG A 174 -15.13 2.48 -8.26
CA ARG A 174 -15.82 1.31 -8.79
C ARG A 174 -15.21 0.83 -10.11
N ILE A 175 -15.21 -0.48 -10.30
CA ILE A 175 -14.78 -1.12 -11.54
C ILE A 175 -15.83 -0.86 -12.61
N LEU A 176 -15.38 -0.34 -13.77
CA LEU A 176 -16.23 0.02 -14.90
C LEU A 176 -16.34 -1.13 -15.90
N ASN A 177 -17.57 -1.42 -16.35
CA ASN A 177 -17.88 -2.28 -17.50
C ASN A 177 -17.25 -3.70 -17.48
N ASP A 178 -17.02 -4.26 -16.29
CA ASP A 178 -16.40 -5.57 -16.10
C ASP A 178 -17.22 -6.42 -15.12
N LEU A 179 -18.07 -7.28 -15.65
CA LEU A 179 -18.97 -8.12 -14.85
C LEU A 179 -18.20 -9.23 -14.09
N GLU A 180 -17.09 -9.73 -14.65
CA GLU A 180 -16.29 -10.76 -14.02
C GLU A 180 -15.55 -10.19 -12.82
N ALA A 181 -14.87 -9.07 -13.00
CA ALA A 181 -14.16 -8.38 -11.92
C ALA A 181 -15.12 -7.90 -10.81
N ASN A 182 -16.32 -7.41 -11.19
CA ASN A 182 -17.32 -6.95 -10.23
C ASN A 182 -17.87 -8.07 -9.34
N LYS A 183 -17.88 -9.34 -9.76
CA LYS A 183 -18.22 -10.48 -8.89
C LYS A 183 -17.23 -10.64 -7.74
N LEU A 184 -15.98 -10.22 -7.91
CA LEU A 184 -14.93 -10.29 -6.90
C LEU A 184 -14.93 -9.09 -5.95
N TRP A 185 -15.78 -8.09 -6.18
CA TRP A 185 -15.90 -6.90 -5.33
C TRP A 185 -16.42 -7.21 -3.93
N GLY A 186 -17.27 -8.18 -3.82
CA GLY A 186 -17.83 -8.67 -2.57
C GLY A 186 -17.54 -10.13 -2.35
N ARG A 187 -18.20 -10.71 -1.39
CA ARG A 187 -18.21 -12.14 -1.15
C ARG A 187 -19.64 -12.62 -0.87
N GLU A 188 -19.87 -13.90 -1.11
CA GLU A 188 -21.07 -14.55 -0.66
C GLU A 188 -21.01 -14.79 0.85
N TYR A 189 -22.08 -14.47 1.53
CA TYR A 189 -22.24 -14.70 2.97
C TYR A 189 -23.12 -15.90 3.21
N GLU A 190 -22.87 -16.62 4.27
CA GLU A 190 -23.80 -17.63 4.76
C GLU A 190 -25.15 -16.96 5.07
N LYS A 191 -26.22 -17.68 4.82
CA LYS A 191 -27.59 -17.20 5.02
C LYS A 191 -27.81 -16.67 6.44
N GLY A 192 -28.20 -15.41 6.54
CA GLY A 192 -28.40 -14.70 7.80
C GLY A 192 -27.19 -13.91 8.31
N TRP A 193 -26.05 -13.95 7.57
CA TRP A 193 -24.85 -13.18 7.89
C TRP A 193 -24.58 -12.08 6.87
N GLU A 194 -25.52 -11.81 5.98
CA GLU A 194 -25.42 -10.74 5.00
C GLU A 194 -25.34 -9.37 5.70
N ILE A 195 -24.43 -8.51 5.21
CA ILE A 195 -24.33 -7.14 5.70
C ILE A 195 -25.59 -6.39 5.26
N ARG A 196 -26.36 -5.91 6.21
CA ARG A 196 -27.49 -5.01 5.98
C ARG A 196 -27.01 -3.57 6.22
N VAL A 197 -26.87 -2.81 5.13
CA VAL A 197 -26.52 -1.38 5.14
C VAL A 197 -27.80 -0.58 4.98
#